data_67bfcc4141891afa8766572b2fa02acf
#
_entry.id   67bfcc4141891afa8766572b2fa02acf
#
_cell.length_a   1.000
_cell.length_b   1.000
_cell.length_c   1.000
_cell.angle_alpha   90.00
_cell.angle_beta   90.00
_cell.angle_gamma   90.00
#
_symmetry.space_group_name_H-M   'P 1'
#
loop_
_entity.id
_entity.type
_entity.pdbx_description
1 polymer ?
#
loop_
_entity_poly.entity_id
_entity_poly.type
_entity_poly.pdbx_seq_one_letter_code
_entity_poly.pdbx_strand_id
1 'polypeptide(L)'
;MARWLSQFFIKAMGVAVASAFAMSVSVAQEAKELRVGLLATLSGPAAIFGEHMRDGFMLAVAQSNGALGGLATNVLVVDDKLDPEHAVKQVTKLIDENGVDVLVGVNFSRVMLAVHDPVVRSKTLFIGTNSGPAPIAGGKCNRYFFSTASQDDQVHETMGRYASLKGYQQVVTIAPDYEAARDAVSAFRRHFKGQIARELFPRLGQTDFAEEFNQIAEIEPDAIYAFMPGGMGVELVKQFHTSGLKGIVPFLSSNTINAITLPITSEMGEGLFSASHWAPNLDNPANKRFVREFSRKYKYAPSVYAAQGYDAAKLIHFALELTGGVKEQEALISAISAAPFESVRGDFRFNSNQFPIQDFYLVEGVRRTSRLYEMEAIARVFDDVGDAYAGSCRM
;
A
#
# COMPACT_ATOMS: atom_id res chain seq x y z
N MET A 1 105.76 0.58 28.67
CA MET A 1 105.84 1.96 29.14
C MET A 1 104.40 2.38 29.42
N ALA A 2 104.04 2.43 30.67
CA ALA A 2 103.59 3.61 31.41
C ALA A 2 102.22 4.15 31.03
N ARG A 3 101.34 3.90 31.92
CA ARG A 3 100.68 4.83 32.83
C ARG A 3 99.42 5.44 32.26
N TRP A 4 98.29 5.68 32.84
CA TRP A 4 97.80 5.74 34.28
C TRP A 4 96.25 5.93 34.21
N LEU A 5 95.56 5.30 35.13
CA LEU A 5 94.37 5.63 35.91
C LEU A 5 93.69 7.01 35.71
N SER A 6 92.40 7.01 35.62
CA SER A 6 91.59 7.67 36.68
C SER A 6 90.09 7.37 36.54
N GLN A 7 89.53 7.04 37.65
CA GLN A 7 88.10 6.87 37.93
C GLN A 7 87.41 8.21 37.84
N PHE A 8 86.17 8.24 37.38
CA PHE A 8 85.17 9.14 38.00
C PHE A 8 83.79 8.57 37.89
N PHE A 9 83.16 8.42 39.04
CA PHE A 9 81.74 8.14 39.28
C PHE A 9 80.88 9.25 38.71
N ILE A 10 79.84 8.95 37.96
CA ILE A 10 78.65 9.82 37.89
C ILE A 10 77.39 8.98 37.85
N LYS A 11 76.55 9.31 38.75
CA LYS A 11 75.28 8.76 39.20
C LYS A 11 74.32 8.36 38.11
N ALA A 12 73.69 7.20 38.32
CA ALA A 12 72.44 6.80 37.73
C ALA A 12 71.33 7.84 38.00
N MET A 13 70.70 8.30 36.97
CA MET A 13 69.41 8.99 37.07
C MET A 13 68.44 8.28 36.11
N GLY A 14 67.63 7.44 36.75
CA GLY A 14 66.57 6.71 36.05
C GLY A 14 65.48 7.64 35.56
N VAL A 15 65.29 7.68 34.29
CA VAL A 15 64.08 8.26 33.68
C VAL A 15 63.09 7.15 33.48
N ALA A 16 62.11 7.04 34.35
CA ALA A 16 60.94 6.20 34.15
C ALA A 16 60.04 6.89 33.11
N VAL A 17 60.04 6.36 31.89
CA VAL A 17 59.05 6.71 30.85
C VAL A 17 57.78 5.97 31.18
N ALA A 18 56.86 6.64 31.86
CA ALA A 18 55.49 6.18 32.04
C ALA A 18 54.77 6.25 30.70
N SER A 19 54.71 5.14 30.00
CA SER A 19 53.85 4.94 28.83
C SER A 19 52.37 4.97 29.28
N ALA A 20 51.75 6.13 29.27
CA ALA A 20 50.30 6.26 29.39
C ALA A 20 49.63 5.64 28.15
N PHE A 21 49.24 4.36 28.27
CA PHE A 21 48.29 3.74 27.35
C PHE A 21 46.96 4.45 27.55
N ALA A 22 46.68 5.44 26.73
CA ALA A 22 45.33 6.00 26.59
C ALA A 22 44.47 4.89 25.96
N MET A 23 43.78 4.10 26.79
CA MET A 23 42.67 3.27 26.34
C MET A 23 41.60 4.25 25.82
N SER A 24 41.58 4.43 24.50
CA SER A 24 40.45 4.99 23.79
C SER A 24 39.27 4.02 24.02
N VAL A 25 38.45 4.30 25.02
CA VAL A 25 37.14 3.71 25.13
C VAL A 25 36.38 4.21 23.92
N SER A 26 36.43 3.43 22.84
CA SER A 26 35.49 3.57 21.73
C SER A 26 34.12 3.30 22.35
N VAL A 27 33.40 4.36 22.73
CA VAL A 27 31.97 4.25 22.95
C VAL A 27 31.44 3.79 21.59
N ALA A 28 31.18 2.51 21.48
CA ALA A 28 30.43 1.97 20.36
C ALA A 28 29.11 2.75 20.38
N GLN A 29 29.00 3.73 19.48
CA GLN A 29 27.76 4.41 19.24
C GLN A 29 26.82 3.29 18.83
N GLU A 30 25.85 2.96 19.71
CA GLU A 30 24.82 1.97 19.37
C GLU A 30 24.33 2.31 17.98
N ALA A 31 24.56 1.43 17.04
CA ALA A 31 24.11 1.64 15.66
C ALA A 31 22.61 1.85 15.75
N LYS A 32 22.17 3.09 15.46
CA LYS A 32 20.76 3.46 15.56
C LYS A 32 19.97 2.52 14.68
N GLU A 33 19.22 1.62 15.29
CA GLU A 33 18.31 0.69 14.62
C GLU A 33 17.03 1.46 14.23
N LEU A 34 16.50 1.22 13.03
CA LEU A 34 15.16 1.63 12.64
C LEU A 34 14.16 0.57 13.08
N ARG A 35 13.17 0.93 13.87
CA ARG A 35 12.07 0.05 14.29
C ARG A 35 10.80 0.42 13.53
N VAL A 36 10.31 -0.51 12.73
CA VAL A 36 9.08 -0.35 11.94
C VAL A 36 8.01 -1.29 12.49
N GLY A 37 6.87 -0.73 12.90
CA GLY A 37 5.67 -1.51 13.16
C GLY A 37 4.92 -1.74 11.86
N LEU A 38 4.71 -2.99 11.45
CA LEU A 38 3.91 -3.32 10.26
C LEU A 38 2.63 -3.99 10.71
N LEU A 39 1.52 -3.24 10.67
CA LEU A 39 0.18 -3.68 11.05
C LEU A 39 -0.58 -4.12 9.81
N ALA A 40 -0.97 -5.39 9.75
CA ALA A 40 -1.65 -5.97 8.60
C ALA A 40 -2.66 -7.02 9.02
N THR A 41 -3.68 -7.26 8.19
CA THR A 41 -4.59 -8.39 8.38
C THR A 41 -3.92 -9.66 7.90
N LEU A 42 -3.49 -10.53 8.83
CA LEU A 42 -2.71 -11.74 8.54
C LEU A 42 -3.42 -13.03 8.91
N SER A 43 -4.66 -12.95 9.37
CA SER A 43 -5.49 -14.09 9.72
C SER A 43 -6.89 -13.99 9.13
N GLY A 44 -7.61 -15.13 9.08
CA GLY A 44 -8.95 -15.22 8.51
C GLY A 44 -8.99 -15.13 6.98
N PRO A 45 -10.19 -15.03 6.38
CA PRO A 45 -10.37 -15.04 4.91
C PRO A 45 -9.73 -13.87 4.18
N ALA A 46 -9.40 -12.80 4.89
CA ALA A 46 -8.77 -11.59 4.33
C ALA A 46 -7.24 -11.57 4.47
N ALA A 47 -6.62 -12.62 5.01
CA ALA A 47 -5.18 -12.67 5.29
C ALA A 47 -4.31 -12.42 4.05
N ILE A 48 -4.74 -12.89 2.89
CA ILE A 48 -4.01 -12.78 1.63
C ILE A 48 -3.67 -11.31 1.28
N PHE A 49 -4.51 -10.34 1.64
CA PHE A 49 -4.26 -8.91 1.40
C PHE A 49 -3.08 -8.38 2.24
N GLY A 50 -3.05 -8.77 3.52
CA GLY A 50 -1.96 -8.40 4.43
C GLY A 50 -0.66 -9.14 4.11
N GLU A 51 -0.73 -10.39 3.70
CA GLU A 51 0.44 -11.18 3.28
C GLU A 51 1.11 -10.53 2.07
N HIS A 52 0.35 -10.15 1.04
CA HIS A 52 0.90 -9.46 -0.12
C HIS A 52 1.55 -8.12 0.25
N MET A 53 0.89 -7.32 1.11
CA MET A 53 1.44 -6.04 1.58
C MET A 53 2.74 -6.24 2.36
N ARG A 54 2.76 -7.17 3.31
CA ARG A 54 3.96 -7.54 4.09
C ARG A 54 5.09 -7.98 3.16
N ASP A 55 4.81 -8.85 2.23
CA ASP A 55 5.81 -9.43 1.34
C ASP A 55 6.41 -8.36 0.40
N GLY A 56 5.60 -7.40 -0.06
CA GLY A 56 6.09 -6.24 -0.78
C GLY A 56 7.06 -5.39 0.06
N PHE A 57 6.66 -5.05 1.29
CA PHE A 57 7.50 -4.32 2.23
C PHE A 57 8.83 -5.04 2.52
N MET A 58 8.74 -6.33 2.87
CA MET A 58 9.90 -7.16 3.19
C MET A 58 10.82 -7.42 1.99
N LEU A 59 10.30 -7.34 0.76
CA LEU A 59 11.14 -7.39 -0.44
C LEU A 59 12.05 -6.15 -0.51
N ALA A 60 11.51 -4.95 -0.31
CA ALA A 60 12.29 -3.72 -0.34
C ALA A 60 13.35 -3.68 0.78
N VAL A 61 12.99 -4.10 1.99
CA VAL A 61 13.95 -4.25 3.11
C VAL A 61 15.08 -5.21 2.72
N ALA A 62 14.76 -6.37 2.14
CA ALA A 62 15.77 -7.35 1.72
C ALA A 62 16.67 -6.81 0.60
N GLN A 63 16.15 -6.04 -0.34
CA GLN A 63 16.93 -5.39 -1.42
C GLN A 63 17.87 -4.31 -0.89
N SER A 64 17.57 -3.75 0.27
CA SER A 64 18.43 -2.81 1.01
C SER A 64 19.34 -3.52 2.02
N ASN A 65 19.60 -4.83 1.86
CA ASN A 65 20.43 -5.67 2.76
C ASN A 65 19.99 -5.60 4.23
N GLY A 66 18.69 -5.47 4.49
CA GLY A 66 18.13 -5.35 5.83
C GLY A 66 18.29 -3.98 6.48
N ALA A 67 18.69 -2.95 5.71
CA ALA A 67 18.97 -1.61 6.22
C ALA A 67 18.31 -0.54 5.35
N LEU A 68 17.22 0.05 5.82
CA LEU A 68 16.59 1.19 5.15
C LEU A 68 17.36 2.48 5.48
N GLY A 69 17.74 3.25 4.45
CA GLY A 69 18.51 4.48 4.60
C GLY A 69 19.82 4.31 5.39
N GLY A 70 20.45 3.12 5.29
CA GLY A 70 21.68 2.78 6.01
C GLY A 70 21.49 2.36 7.48
N LEU A 71 20.26 2.37 8.01
CA LEU A 71 19.95 1.92 9.37
C LEU A 71 19.52 0.45 9.36
N ALA A 72 20.13 -0.40 10.20
CA ALA A 72 19.64 -1.75 10.44
C ALA A 72 18.15 -1.68 10.79
N THR A 73 17.30 -2.43 10.06
CA THR A 73 15.85 -2.29 10.14
C THR A 73 15.22 -3.51 10.79
N ASN A 74 14.57 -3.26 11.92
CA ASN A 74 13.79 -4.26 12.66
C ASN A 74 12.30 -4.04 12.35
N VAL A 75 11.67 -5.03 11.71
CA VAL A 75 10.26 -4.98 11.32
C VAL A 75 9.43 -5.85 12.26
N LEU A 76 8.62 -5.20 13.08
CA LEU A 76 7.68 -5.84 13.99
C LEU A 76 6.34 -6.04 13.27
N VAL A 77 6.13 -7.25 12.74
CA VAL A 77 4.91 -7.60 12.00
C VAL A 77 3.82 -8.01 12.98
N VAL A 78 2.66 -7.38 12.88
CA VAL A 78 1.53 -7.60 13.78
C VAL A 78 0.24 -7.81 12.99
N ASP A 79 -0.53 -8.82 13.40
CA ASP A 79 -1.86 -9.13 12.84
C ASP A 79 -2.95 -8.27 13.51
N ASP A 80 -3.68 -7.49 12.72
CA ASP A 80 -4.83 -6.71 13.19
C ASP A 80 -6.11 -7.56 13.33
N LYS A 81 -6.12 -8.79 12.80
CA LYS A 81 -7.26 -9.72 12.78
C LYS A 81 -8.52 -9.15 12.16
N LEU A 82 -8.41 -8.07 11.40
CA LEU A 82 -9.53 -7.29 10.88
C LEU A 82 -10.47 -6.80 12.02
N ASP A 83 -9.94 -6.64 13.23
CA ASP A 83 -10.63 -6.19 14.44
C ASP A 83 -10.09 -4.82 14.88
N PRO A 84 -10.90 -3.74 14.81
CA PRO A 84 -10.49 -2.40 15.19
C PRO A 84 -9.99 -2.26 16.63
N GLU A 85 -10.65 -2.93 17.59
CA GLU A 85 -10.26 -2.84 19.02
C GLU A 85 -8.93 -3.57 19.27
N HIS A 86 -8.78 -4.75 18.64
CA HIS A 86 -7.51 -5.48 18.68
C HIS A 86 -6.39 -4.67 18.05
N ALA A 87 -6.63 -4.08 16.88
CA ALA A 87 -5.65 -3.25 16.18
C ALA A 87 -5.18 -2.05 17.02
N VAL A 88 -6.09 -1.34 17.69
CA VAL A 88 -5.73 -0.23 18.60
C VAL A 88 -4.82 -0.72 19.73
N LYS A 89 -5.11 -1.86 20.35
CA LYS A 89 -4.26 -2.45 21.41
C LYS A 89 -2.86 -2.77 20.87
N GLN A 90 -2.78 -3.34 19.65
CA GLN A 90 -1.49 -3.67 19.04
C GLN A 90 -0.68 -2.42 18.69
N VAL A 91 -1.32 -1.39 18.14
CA VAL A 91 -0.66 -0.11 17.84
C VAL A 91 -0.11 0.55 19.09
N THR A 92 -0.90 0.61 20.18
CA THR A 92 -0.46 1.14 21.46
C THR A 92 0.79 0.39 21.96
N LYS A 93 0.78 -0.94 21.87
CA LYS A 93 1.95 -1.75 22.24
C LYS A 93 3.18 -1.48 21.37
N LEU A 94 3.00 -1.37 20.05
CA LEU A 94 4.09 -1.04 19.13
C LEU A 94 4.73 0.31 19.47
N ILE A 95 3.93 1.30 19.83
CA ILE A 95 4.40 2.65 20.14
C ILE A 95 5.00 2.71 21.54
N ASP A 96 4.24 2.31 22.57
CA ASP A 96 4.59 2.57 23.97
C ASP A 96 5.61 1.56 24.54
N GLU A 97 5.53 0.28 24.11
CA GLU A 97 6.41 -0.77 24.64
C GLU A 97 7.58 -1.08 23.68
N ASN A 98 7.33 -1.11 22.37
CA ASN A 98 8.35 -1.48 21.39
C ASN A 98 9.11 -0.26 20.82
N GLY A 99 8.62 0.96 21.01
CA GLY A 99 9.26 2.19 20.60
C GLY A 99 9.50 2.25 19.09
N VAL A 100 8.46 1.93 18.28
CA VAL A 100 8.57 2.01 16.82
C VAL A 100 8.78 3.45 16.35
N ASP A 101 9.68 3.62 15.41
CA ASP A 101 9.97 4.92 14.79
C ASP A 101 8.92 5.27 13.72
N VAL A 102 8.41 4.25 13.01
CA VAL A 102 7.42 4.38 11.92
C VAL A 102 6.40 3.25 12.03
N LEU A 103 5.12 3.58 11.88
CA LEU A 103 4.06 2.62 11.67
C LEU A 103 3.74 2.52 10.17
N VAL A 104 3.56 1.31 9.66
CA VAL A 104 3.16 1.01 8.28
C VAL A 104 1.93 0.10 8.30
N GLY A 105 0.98 0.32 7.45
CA GLY A 105 -0.25 -0.46 7.33
C GLY A 105 -1.39 0.49 6.99
N VAL A 106 -2.54 0.08 6.97
CA VAL A 106 -3.35 -1.11 7.19
C VAL A 106 -4.14 -1.48 5.94
N ASN A 107 -4.76 -2.66 5.95
CA ASN A 107 -5.47 -3.14 4.75
C ASN A 107 -6.91 -2.63 4.62
N PHE A 108 -7.62 -2.35 5.72
CA PHE A 108 -9.07 -2.09 5.70
C PHE A 108 -9.47 -0.82 6.43
N SER A 109 -10.41 -0.06 5.85
CA SER A 109 -10.78 1.30 6.28
C SER A 109 -11.37 1.35 7.69
N ARG A 110 -12.09 0.31 8.13
CA ARG A 110 -12.59 0.23 9.52
C ARG A 110 -11.46 0.14 10.55
N VAL A 111 -10.36 -0.55 10.23
CA VAL A 111 -9.17 -0.64 11.08
C VAL A 111 -8.40 0.69 11.02
N MET A 112 -8.21 1.24 9.81
CA MET A 112 -7.55 2.52 9.60
C MET A 112 -8.20 3.65 10.42
N LEU A 113 -9.53 3.76 10.37
CA LEU A 113 -10.29 4.76 11.13
C LEU A 113 -10.12 4.64 12.65
N ALA A 114 -9.92 3.42 13.15
CA ALA A 114 -9.70 3.18 14.57
C ALA A 114 -8.28 3.52 15.03
N VAL A 115 -7.26 3.16 14.23
CA VAL A 115 -5.85 3.30 14.64
C VAL A 115 -5.26 4.66 14.29
N HIS A 116 -5.83 5.40 13.33
CA HIS A 116 -5.29 6.68 12.86
C HIS A 116 -5.09 7.68 14.01
N ASP A 117 -6.17 8.01 14.74
CA ASP A 117 -6.11 9.02 15.80
C ASP A 117 -5.13 8.67 16.93
N PRO A 118 -5.07 7.43 17.46
CA PRO A 118 -4.03 7.02 18.42
C PRO A 118 -2.61 7.23 17.88
N VAL A 119 -2.33 6.83 16.65
CA VAL A 119 -0.97 6.93 16.07
C VAL A 119 -0.53 8.37 15.87
N VAL A 120 -1.36 9.21 15.25
CA VAL A 120 -0.96 10.60 14.97
C VAL A 120 -0.88 11.45 16.23
N ARG A 121 -1.65 11.13 17.28
CA ARG A 121 -1.53 11.79 18.58
C ARG A 121 -0.22 11.46 19.32
N SER A 122 0.33 10.27 19.13
CA SER A 122 1.65 9.90 19.65
C SER A 122 2.78 10.57 18.89
N LYS A 123 2.48 11.27 17.79
CA LYS A 123 3.43 11.88 16.86
C LYS A 123 4.35 10.83 16.21
N THR A 124 3.89 9.61 16.03
CA THR A 124 4.57 8.56 15.28
C THR A 124 4.23 8.71 13.80
N LEU A 125 5.24 8.71 12.94
CA LEU A 125 5.04 8.71 11.48
C LEU A 125 4.24 7.48 11.07
N PHE A 126 3.15 7.69 10.36
CA PHE A 126 2.25 6.62 9.89
C PHE A 126 2.18 6.63 8.37
N ILE A 127 2.64 5.55 7.74
CA ILE A 127 2.51 5.35 6.30
C ILE A 127 1.37 4.38 6.04
N GLY A 128 0.24 4.93 5.59
CA GLY A 128 -0.94 4.18 5.20
C GLY A 128 -0.70 3.40 3.90
N THR A 129 -1.09 2.11 3.90
CA THR A 129 -1.07 1.25 2.72
C THR A 129 -2.47 0.71 2.47
N ASN A 130 -2.95 0.71 1.25
CA ASN A 130 -4.26 0.26 0.78
C ASN A 130 -5.45 1.13 1.22
N SER A 131 -5.68 1.29 2.51
CA SER A 131 -6.87 1.98 3.02
C SER A 131 -6.70 3.49 3.07
N GLY A 132 -7.63 4.21 2.44
CA GLY A 132 -7.65 5.67 2.37
C GLY A 132 -9.06 6.26 2.55
N PRO A 133 -9.71 6.07 3.73
CA PRO A 133 -11.08 6.54 3.93
C PRO A 133 -11.19 8.07 3.88
N ALA A 134 -12.30 8.57 3.35
CA ALA A 134 -12.58 9.99 3.14
C ALA A 134 -12.33 10.90 4.37
N PRO A 135 -12.68 10.50 5.62
CA PRO A 135 -12.38 11.33 6.78
C PRO A 135 -10.88 11.61 6.95
N ILE A 136 -10.00 10.64 6.69
CA ILE A 136 -8.54 10.79 6.83
C ILE A 136 -7.95 11.62 5.69
N ALA A 137 -8.47 11.48 4.47
CA ALA A 137 -8.07 12.31 3.34
C ALA A 137 -8.57 13.77 3.49
N GLY A 138 -9.64 14.00 4.26
CA GLY A 138 -10.27 15.28 4.48
C GLY A 138 -10.05 15.84 5.88
N GLY A 139 -11.11 16.02 6.67
CA GLY A 139 -11.11 16.75 7.94
C GLY A 139 -10.26 16.15 9.07
N LYS A 140 -9.85 14.89 8.96
CA LYS A 140 -8.92 14.21 9.88
C LYS A 140 -7.50 14.08 9.36
N CYS A 141 -7.16 14.76 8.25
CA CYS A 141 -5.79 14.77 7.75
C CYS A 141 -4.80 15.21 8.85
N ASN A 142 -3.60 14.65 8.81
CA ASN A 142 -2.62 14.92 9.83
C ASN A 142 -1.20 14.82 9.27
N ARG A 143 -0.32 15.74 9.66
CA ARG A 143 1.06 15.82 9.17
C ARG A 143 1.91 14.57 9.45
N TYR A 144 1.53 13.74 10.40
CA TYR A 144 2.19 12.47 10.71
C TYR A 144 1.68 11.29 9.88
N PHE A 145 0.71 11.50 8.98
CA PHE A 145 0.14 10.47 8.13
C PHE A 145 0.49 10.71 6.66
N PHE A 146 0.99 9.71 5.96
CA PHE A 146 1.18 9.68 4.50
C PHE A 146 0.58 8.42 3.93
N SER A 147 0.05 8.47 2.71
CA SER A 147 -0.50 7.29 2.04
C SER A 147 0.35 6.88 0.84
N THR A 148 0.71 5.59 0.75
CA THR A 148 1.26 4.98 -0.46
C THR A 148 0.20 4.23 -1.26
N ALA A 149 -1.09 4.43 -0.96
CA ALA A 149 -2.22 3.85 -1.67
C ALA A 149 -2.92 4.88 -2.57
N SER A 150 -4.20 4.93 -2.49
CA SER A 150 -5.09 5.96 -3.02
C SER A 150 -6.13 6.31 -1.96
N GLN A 151 -6.86 7.39 -2.16
CA GLN A 151 -8.11 7.56 -1.43
C GLN A 151 -9.14 6.55 -1.97
N ASP A 152 -9.97 5.99 -1.08
CA ASP A 152 -10.82 4.82 -1.38
C ASP A 152 -11.75 5.02 -2.59
N ASP A 153 -12.27 6.24 -2.80
CA ASP A 153 -13.22 6.54 -3.88
C ASP A 153 -12.60 6.52 -5.28
N GLN A 154 -11.29 6.80 -5.41
CA GLN A 154 -10.67 7.09 -6.71
C GLN A 154 -10.74 5.93 -7.71
N VAL A 155 -10.70 4.67 -7.26
CA VAL A 155 -10.87 3.51 -8.16
C VAL A 155 -12.31 3.41 -8.69
N HIS A 156 -13.28 3.83 -7.89
CA HIS A 156 -14.70 3.88 -8.28
C HIS A 156 -14.98 5.04 -9.24
N GLU A 157 -14.43 6.21 -8.95
CA GLU A 157 -14.45 7.39 -9.83
C GLU A 157 -13.84 7.07 -11.19
N THR A 158 -12.74 6.30 -11.21
CA THR A 158 -12.07 5.85 -12.42
C THR A 158 -13.01 5.04 -13.30
N MET A 159 -13.78 4.12 -12.72
CA MET A 159 -14.75 3.33 -13.48
C MET A 159 -15.94 4.17 -13.96
N GLY A 160 -16.41 5.14 -13.16
CA GLY A 160 -17.45 6.07 -13.58
C GLY A 160 -17.02 6.94 -14.77
N ARG A 161 -15.76 7.44 -14.72
CA ARG A 161 -15.16 8.17 -15.85
C ARG A 161 -15.00 7.30 -17.09
N TYR A 162 -14.51 6.07 -16.93
CA TYR A 162 -14.39 5.14 -18.04
C TYR A 162 -15.73 4.84 -18.69
N ALA A 163 -16.77 4.56 -17.92
CA ALA A 163 -18.13 4.34 -18.43
C ALA A 163 -18.62 5.53 -19.25
N SER A 164 -18.36 6.77 -18.79
CA SER A 164 -18.68 7.99 -19.52
C SER A 164 -17.87 8.14 -20.81
N LEU A 165 -16.58 7.82 -20.80
CA LEU A 165 -15.71 7.87 -21.99
C LEU A 165 -16.13 6.85 -23.05
N LYS A 166 -16.69 5.71 -22.64
CA LYS A 166 -17.29 4.70 -23.53
C LYS A 166 -18.64 5.11 -24.10
N GLY A 167 -19.24 6.16 -23.56
CA GLY A 167 -20.55 6.65 -24.01
C GLY A 167 -21.72 5.82 -23.47
N TYR A 168 -21.51 5.01 -22.43
CA TYR A 168 -22.61 4.27 -21.79
C TYR A 168 -23.63 5.26 -21.22
N GLN A 169 -24.90 5.03 -21.51
CA GLN A 169 -26.01 5.88 -21.08
C GLN A 169 -26.74 5.30 -19.88
N GLN A 170 -26.77 3.97 -19.78
CA GLN A 170 -27.55 3.26 -18.77
C GLN A 170 -26.69 2.14 -18.13
N VAL A 171 -26.46 2.23 -16.83
CA VAL A 171 -25.66 1.26 -16.06
C VAL A 171 -26.48 0.72 -14.91
N VAL A 172 -26.36 -0.58 -14.62
CA VAL A 172 -26.81 -1.16 -13.36
C VAL A 172 -25.62 -1.31 -12.44
N THR A 173 -25.77 -0.89 -11.17
CA THR A 173 -24.72 -1.09 -10.15
C THR A 173 -25.09 -2.23 -9.22
N ILE A 174 -24.09 -3.04 -8.82
CA ILE A 174 -24.23 -4.13 -7.85
C ILE A 174 -23.13 -4.06 -6.80
N ALA A 175 -23.49 -3.95 -5.53
CA ALA A 175 -22.56 -3.86 -4.41
C ALA A 175 -23.20 -4.42 -3.13
N PRO A 176 -22.44 -4.99 -2.15
CA PRO A 176 -23.05 -5.56 -0.95
C PRO A 176 -23.73 -4.48 -0.10
N ASP A 177 -24.75 -4.84 0.67
CA ASP A 177 -25.48 -3.90 1.53
C ASP A 177 -24.68 -3.54 2.79
N TYR A 178 -23.76 -2.57 2.67
CA TYR A 178 -23.06 -1.92 3.78
C TYR A 178 -22.53 -0.53 3.36
N GLU A 179 -22.14 0.30 4.32
CA GLU A 179 -21.81 1.71 4.12
C GLU A 179 -20.76 1.94 3.02
N ALA A 180 -19.60 1.31 3.11
CA ALA A 180 -18.53 1.54 2.12
C ALA A 180 -18.91 1.09 0.70
N ALA A 181 -19.86 0.16 0.55
CA ALA A 181 -20.36 -0.21 -0.77
C ALA A 181 -21.29 0.85 -1.37
N ARG A 182 -22.08 1.52 -0.53
CA ARG A 182 -22.87 2.67 -0.95
C ARG A 182 -21.99 3.86 -1.32
N ASP A 183 -20.89 4.07 -0.58
CA ASP A 183 -19.89 5.09 -0.91
C ASP A 183 -19.23 4.79 -2.27
N ALA A 184 -18.89 3.52 -2.54
CA ALA A 184 -18.34 3.09 -3.82
C ALA A 184 -19.26 3.41 -5.02
N VAL A 185 -20.58 3.14 -4.88
CA VAL A 185 -21.58 3.49 -5.91
C VAL A 185 -21.72 5.00 -6.04
N SER A 186 -21.69 5.73 -4.93
CA SER A 186 -21.71 7.21 -4.94
C SER A 186 -20.46 7.79 -5.63
N ALA A 187 -19.29 7.23 -5.37
CA ALA A 187 -18.04 7.62 -6.02
C ALA A 187 -18.07 7.37 -7.54
N PHE A 188 -18.53 6.19 -7.97
CA PHE A 188 -18.77 5.90 -9.38
C PHE A 188 -19.66 6.95 -10.03
N ARG A 189 -20.78 7.32 -9.37
CA ARG A 189 -21.74 8.30 -9.86
C ARG A 189 -21.13 9.69 -10.08
N ARG A 190 -20.15 10.11 -9.27
CA ARG A 190 -19.52 11.45 -9.42
C ARG A 190 -18.91 11.69 -10.80
N HIS A 191 -18.43 10.64 -11.46
CA HIS A 191 -17.78 10.72 -12.77
C HIS A 191 -18.56 10.04 -13.90
N PHE A 192 -19.69 9.41 -13.60
CA PHE A 192 -20.58 8.81 -14.60
C PHE A 192 -21.63 9.82 -15.05
N LYS A 193 -21.66 10.12 -16.36
CA LYS A 193 -22.56 11.11 -16.97
C LYS A 193 -23.90 10.52 -17.41
N GLY A 194 -24.02 9.19 -17.48
CA GLY A 194 -25.26 8.50 -17.81
C GLY A 194 -26.17 8.31 -16.61
N GLN A 195 -27.14 7.44 -16.74
CA GLN A 195 -28.11 7.09 -15.70
C GLN A 195 -27.76 5.76 -15.05
N ILE A 196 -27.82 5.67 -13.72
CA ILE A 196 -27.87 4.41 -13.00
C ILE A 196 -29.32 3.94 -13.01
N ALA A 197 -29.61 2.95 -13.87
CA ALA A 197 -30.97 2.43 -14.05
C ALA A 197 -31.48 1.72 -12.81
N ARG A 198 -30.58 1.00 -12.12
CA ARG A 198 -30.88 0.33 -10.86
C ARG A 198 -29.61 0.17 -10.03
N GLU A 199 -29.79 0.28 -8.72
CA GLU A 199 -28.78 -0.06 -7.72
C GLU A 199 -29.22 -1.32 -7.00
N LEU A 200 -28.39 -2.37 -7.08
CA LEU A 200 -28.64 -3.66 -6.44
C LEU A 200 -27.72 -3.79 -5.22
N PHE A 201 -28.31 -4.02 -4.06
CA PHE A 201 -27.57 -4.19 -2.81
C PHE A 201 -27.85 -5.56 -2.19
N PRO A 202 -27.28 -6.65 -2.72
CA PRO A 202 -27.41 -7.96 -2.11
C PRO A 202 -26.86 -7.97 -0.69
N ARG A 203 -27.45 -8.82 0.16
CA ARG A 203 -27.06 -8.93 1.57
C ARG A 203 -25.58 -9.32 1.69
N LEU A 204 -24.86 -8.70 2.63
CA LEU A 204 -23.47 -9.07 2.93
C LEU A 204 -23.37 -10.56 3.28
N GLY A 205 -22.49 -11.29 2.57
CA GLY A 205 -22.32 -12.72 2.69
C GLY A 205 -23.22 -13.56 1.76
N GLN A 206 -24.07 -12.93 0.94
CA GLN A 206 -24.84 -13.63 -0.10
C GLN A 206 -23.89 -14.27 -1.13
N THR A 207 -24.27 -15.48 -1.58
CA THR A 207 -23.49 -16.26 -2.56
C THR A 207 -24.29 -16.67 -3.79
N ASP A 208 -25.57 -16.37 -3.85
CA ASP A 208 -26.45 -16.61 -4.99
C ASP A 208 -26.96 -15.27 -5.52
N PHE A 209 -26.69 -14.97 -6.77
CA PHE A 209 -27.00 -13.72 -7.48
C PHE A 209 -27.92 -13.92 -8.69
N ALA A 210 -28.60 -15.07 -8.78
CA ALA A 210 -29.48 -15.38 -9.90
C ALA A 210 -30.60 -14.35 -10.08
N GLU A 211 -31.19 -13.87 -8.98
CA GLU A 211 -32.25 -12.85 -9.02
C GLU A 211 -31.70 -11.52 -9.55
N GLU A 212 -30.54 -11.09 -9.08
CA GLU A 212 -29.89 -9.86 -9.53
C GLU A 212 -29.56 -9.92 -11.01
N PHE A 213 -29.04 -11.05 -11.52
CA PHE A 213 -28.77 -11.21 -12.95
C PHE A 213 -30.03 -11.26 -13.81
N ASN A 214 -31.13 -11.82 -13.32
CA ASN A 214 -32.43 -11.76 -14.00
C ASN A 214 -32.91 -10.30 -14.12
N GLN A 215 -32.84 -9.52 -13.03
CA GLN A 215 -33.19 -8.11 -13.05
C GLN A 215 -32.30 -7.29 -14.01
N ILE A 216 -30.99 -7.60 -14.07
CA ILE A 216 -30.07 -6.96 -15.01
C ILE A 216 -30.45 -7.31 -16.47
N ALA A 217 -30.78 -8.58 -16.74
CA ALA A 217 -31.19 -9.01 -18.06
C ALA A 217 -32.48 -8.34 -18.55
N GLU A 218 -33.45 -8.10 -17.64
CA GLU A 218 -34.70 -7.37 -17.95
C GLU A 218 -34.48 -5.87 -18.27
N ILE A 219 -33.43 -5.26 -17.68
CA ILE A 219 -33.11 -3.84 -17.88
C ILE A 219 -32.34 -3.62 -19.16
N GLU A 220 -31.58 -4.61 -19.64
CA GLU A 220 -30.69 -4.52 -20.81
C GLU A 220 -29.73 -3.30 -20.74
N PRO A 221 -28.91 -3.13 -19.67
CA PRO A 221 -28.07 -1.95 -19.52
C PRO A 221 -26.87 -2.01 -20.50
N ASP A 222 -26.28 -0.84 -20.76
CA ASP A 222 -25.04 -0.73 -21.55
C ASP A 222 -23.82 -1.36 -20.83
N ALA A 223 -23.85 -1.41 -19.49
CA ALA A 223 -22.83 -2.05 -18.67
C ALA A 223 -23.34 -2.35 -17.26
N ILE A 224 -22.66 -3.29 -16.58
CA ILE A 224 -22.77 -3.53 -15.13
C ILE A 224 -21.56 -2.86 -14.47
N TYR A 225 -21.77 -2.15 -13.36
CA TYR A 225 -20.69 -1.75 -12.46
C TYR A 225 -20.79 -2.53 -11.15
N ALA A 226 -19.74 -3.27 -10.79
CA ALA A 226 -19.69 -4.13 -9.61
C ALA A 226 -18.61 -3.67 -8.62
N PHE A 227 -18.97 -3.53 -7.36
CA PHE A 227 -18.04 -3.51 -6.24
C PHE A 227 -18.37 -4.67 -5.30
N MET A 228 -17.63 -5.75 -5.39
CA MET A 228 -17.89 -6.98 -4.64
C MET A 228 -16.56 -7.64 -4.24
N PRO A 229 -15.88 -7.16 -3.18
CA PRO A 229 -14.56 -7.67 -2.83
C PRO A 229 -14.59 -9.08 -2.23
N GLY A 230 -13.51 -9.83 -2.43
CA GLY A 230 -13.29 -11.13 -1.81
C GLY A 230 -14.18 -12.26 -2.37
N GLY A 231 -14.59 -13.17 -1.50
CA GLY A 231 -15.34 -14.38 -1.88
C GLY A 231 -16.68 -14.11 -2.56
N MET A 232 -17.41 -13.07 -2.14
CA MET A 232 -18.66 -12.66 -2.80
C MET A 232 -18.40 -12.27 -4.27
N GLY A 233 -17.29 -11.55 -4.55
CA GLY A 233 -16.93 -11.18 -5.91
C GLY A 233 -16.55 -12.37 -6.77
N VAL A 234 -15.89 -13.37 -6.19
CA VAL A 234 -15.60 -14.63 -6.89
C VAL A 234 -16.89 -15.33 -7.33
N GLU A 235 -17.86 -15.43 -6.42
CA GLU A 235 -19.16 -16.07 -6.75
C GLU A 235 -19.97 -15.24 -7.74
N LEU A 236 -19.95 -13.90 -7.63
CA LEU A 236 -20.59 -13.01 -8.59
C LEU A 236 -20.02 -13.21 -10.01
N VAL A 237 -18.70 -13.28 -10.14
CA VAL A 237 -18.03 -13.48 -11.45
C VAL A 237 -18.33 -14.85 -12.05
N LYS A 238 -18.35 -15.91 -11.23
CA LYS A 238 -18.74 -17.26 -11.68
C LYS A 238 -20.17 -17.25 -12.24
N GLN A 239 -21.10 -16.64 -11.54
CA GLN A 239 -22.51 -16.59 -11.96
C GLN A 239 -22.72 -15.63 -13.13
N PHE A 240 -22.00 -14.52 -13.21
CA PHE A 240 -21.98 -13.67 -14.40
C PHE A 240 -21.54 -14.46 -15.65
N HIS A 241 -20.54 -15.31 -15.51
CA HIS A 241 -20.08 -16.16 -16.62
C HIS A 241 -21.17 -17.11 -17.14
N THR A 242 -22.02 -17.62 -16.24
CA THR A 242 -23.10 -18.59 -16.59
C THR A 242 -24.47 -17.96 -16.81
N SER A 243 -24.65 -16.67 -16.52
CA SER A 243 -25.94 -15.96 -16.64
C SER A 243 -26.40 -15.71 -18.07
N GLY A 244 -25.54 -15.92 -19.06
CA GLY A 244 -25.79 -15.54 -20.45
C GLY A 244 -25.46 -14.08 -20.78
N LEU A 245 -25.09 -13.27 -19.80
CA LEU A 245 -24.75 -11.85 -19.99
C LEU A 245 -23.29 -11.62 -20.40
N LYS A 246 -22.39 -12.58 -20.12
CA LYS A 246 -20.98 -12.47 -20.53
C LYS A 246 -20.85 -12.42 -22.04
N GLY A 247 -20.13 -11.39 -22.53
CA GLY A 247 -19.97 -11.12 -23.95
C GLY A 247 -21.11 -10.28 -24.58
N ILE A 248 -22.19 -10.02 -23.82
CA ILE A 248 -23.30 -9.15 -24.23
C ILE A 248 -23.22 -7.83 -23.48
N VAL A 249 -23.14 -7.88 -22.14
CA VAL A 249 -23.08 -6.72 -21.25
C VAL A 249 -21.68 -6.59 -20.67
N PRO A 250 -20.95 -5.48 -20.90
CA PRO A 250 -19.65 -5.22 -20.29
C PRO A 250 -19.71 -5.24 -18.76
N PHE A 251 -18.76 -5.93 -18.14
CA PHE A 251 -18.63 -6.00 -16.69
C PHE A 251 -17.49 -5.11 -16.21
N LEU A 252 -17.84 -3.99 -15.61
CA LEU A 252 -16.94 -3.02 -15.01
C LEU A 252 -16.86 -3.29 -13.52
N SER A 253 -15.69 -3.20 -12.93
CA SER A 253 -15.59 -3.41 -11.49
C SER A 253 -14.52 -2.54 -10.81
N SER A 254 -14.60 -2.50 -9.49
CA SER A 254 -13.49 -2.05 -8.64
C SER A 254 -13.35 -3.05 -7.51
N ASN A 255 -12.12 -3.52 -7.28
CA ASN A 255 -11.78 -4.51 -6.25
C ASN A 255 -12.51 -5.88 -6.33
N THR A 256 -13.39 -6.10 -7.31
CA THR A 256 -14.08 -7.38 -7.55
C THR A 256 -13.15 -8.35 -8.29
N ILE A 257 -12.60 -7.91 -9.43
CA ILE A 257 -11.54 -8.60 -10.16
C ILE A 257 -10.23 -7.89 -9.89
N ASN A 258 -9.25 -8.63 -9.42
CA ASN A 258 -7.90 -8.15 -9.12
C ASN A 258 -6.90 -9.32 -9.16
N ALA A 259 -5.62 -9.06 -8.90
CA ALA A 259 -4.56 -10.08 -8.93
C ALA A 259 -4.76 -11.24 -7.92
N ILE A 260 -5.63 -11.08 -6.93
CA ILE A 260 -5.95 -12.13 -5.94
C ILE A 260 -7.15 -12.98 -6.37
N THR A 261 -8.21 -12.34 -6.88
CA THR A 261 -9.45 -13.03 -7.24
C THR A 261 -9.39 -13.65 -8.64
N LEU A 262 -8.62 -13.05 -9.55
CA LEU A 262 -8.49 -13.53 -10.94
C LEU A 262 -7.91 -14.95 -11.05
N PRO A 263 -6.89 -15.38 -10.30
CA PRO A 263 -6.45 -16.78 -10.32
C PRO A 263 -7.53 -17.79 -9.90
N ILE A 264 -8.47 -17.37 -9.04
CA ILE A 264 -9.58 -18.21 -8.55
C ILE A 264 -10.69 -18.30 -9.61
N THR A 265 -10.99 -17.18 -10.27
CA THR A 265 -12.02 -17.12 -11.32
C THR A 265 -11.51 -17.58 -12.68
N SER A 266 -10.20 -17.54 -12.91
CA SER A 266 -9.52 -18.02 -14.12
C SER A 266 -10.16 -17.48 -15.40
N GLU A 267 -10.59 -18.34 -16.33
CA GLU A 267 -11.23 -17.97 -17.59
C GLU A 267 -12.54 -17.19 -17.42
N MET A 268 -13.20 -17.34 -16.28
CA MET A 268 -14.43 -16.59 -16.00
C MET A 268 -14.16 -15.11 -15.80
N GLY A 269 -12.96 -14.76 -15.28
CA GLY A 269 -12.51 -13.38 -15.11
C GLY A 269 -11.81 -12.78 -16.33
N GLU A 270 -11.53 -13.57 -17.38
CA GLU A 270 -10.92 -13.08 -18.62
C GLU A 270 -11.85 -12.11 -19.35
N GLY A 271 -11.30 -10.97 -19.78
CA GLY A 271 -12.05 -9.88 -20.44
C GLY A 271 -12.89 -9.00 -19.52
N LEU A 272 -12.84 -9.20 -18.20
CA LEU A 272 -13.52 -8.32 -17.24
C LEU A 272 -12.62 -7.15 -16.84
N PHE A 273 -13.24 -5.99 -16.67
CA PHE A 273 -12.54 -4.75 -16.37
C PHE A 273 -12.56 -4.41 -14.89
N SER A 274 -11.46 -3.79 -14.43
CA SER A 274 -11.36 -3.20 -13.12
C SER A 274 -10.57 -1.87 -13.19
N ALA A 275 -10.54 -1.12 -12.10
CA ALA A 275 -9.71 0.07 -11.96
C ALA A 275 -8.58 -0.16 -10.97
N SER A 276 -7.40 0.40 -11.24
CA SER A 276 -6.24 0.34 -10.35
C SER A 276 -5.29 1.52 -10.60
N HIS A 277 -4.55 1.91 -9.57
CA HIS A 277 -3.44 2.86 -9.70
C HIS A 277 -2.09 2.16 -9.97
N TRP A 278 -2.10 0.84 -10.07
CA TRP A 278 -0.93 0.03 -10.40
C TRP A 278 -1.32 -1.23 -11.16
N ALA A 279 -0.43 -1.66 -12.07
CA ALA A 279 -0.53 -2.97 -12.73
C ALA A 279 0.89 -3.53 -13.01
N PRO A 280 1.05 -4.86 -13.11
CA PRO A 280 2.37 -5.48 -13.28
C PRO A 280 3.05 -5.10 -14.62
N ASN A 281 2.29 -4.70 -15.61
CA ASN A 281 2.78 -4.32 -16.93
C ASN A 281 3.08 -2.82 -17.11
N LEU A 282 3.05 -2.00 -16.05
CA LEU A 282 3.45 -0.59 -16.14
C LEU A 282 4.91 -0.47 -16.61
N ASP A 283 5.11 0.36 -17.64
CA ASP A 283 6.39 0.49 -18.34
C ASP A 283 7.33 1.50 -17.67
N ASN A 284 7.79 1.15 -16.46
CA ASN A 284 8.88 1.88 -15.81
C ASN A 284 9.92 0.90 -15.21
N PRO A 285 11.19 1.31 -15.08
CA PRO A 285 12.28 0.43 -14.60
C PRO A 285 12.05 -0.12 -13.18
N ALA A 286 11.50 0.70 -12.27
CA ALA A 286 11.24 0.29 -10.88
C ALA A 286 10.20 -0.83 -10.84
N ASN A 287 9.10 -0.69 -11.59
CA ASN A 287 8.05 -1.70 -11.67
C ASN A 287 8.56 -3.02 -12.27
N LYS A 288 9.26 -2.96 -13.40
CA LYS A 288 9.84 -4.15 -14.03
C LYS A 288 10.77 -4.91 -13.09
N ARG A 289 11.58 -4.19 -12.32
CA ARG A 289 12.46 -4.77 -11.29
C ARG A 289 11.65 -5.39 -10.16
N PHE A 290 10.68 -4.65 -9.62
CA PHE A 290 9.79 -5.11 -8.54
C PHE A 290 9.06 -6.40 -8.92
N VAL A 291 8.35 -6.43 -10.05
CA VAL A 291 7.56 -7.59 -10.50
C VAL A 291 8.45 -8.83 -10.66
N ARG A 292 9.61 -8.68 -11.31
CA ARG A 292 10.56 -9.77 -11.49
C ARG A 292 11.08 -10.32 -10.16
N GLU A 293 11.55 -9.45 -9.28
CA GLU A 293 12.16 -9.85 -8.01
C GLU A 293 11.13 -10.40 -7.02
N PHE A 294 9.93 -9.82 -6.98
CA PHE A 294 8.82 -10.31 -6.16
C PHE A 294 8.43 -11.73 -6.56
N SER A 295 8.14 -11.94 -7.86
CA SER A 295 7.74 -13.26 -8.38
C SER A 295 8.85 -14.31 -8.20
N ARG A 296 10.11 -13.90 -8.34
CA ARG A 296 11.26 -14.79 -8.08
C ARG A 296 11.33 -15.24 -6.62
N LYS A 297 11.11 -14.31 -5.67
CA LYS A 297 11.25 -14.57 -4.24
C LYS A 297 10.05 -15.33 -3.67
N TYR A 298 8.84 -14.88 -3.98
CA TYR A 298 7.62 -15.38 -3.34
C TYR A 298 6.88 -16.45 -4.15
N LYS A 299 7.25 -16.66 -5.43
CA LYS A 299 6.67 -17.67 -6.33
C LYS A 299 5.20 -17.45 -6.69
N TYR A 300 4.72 -16.22 -6.56
CA TYR A 300 3.42 -15.75 -7.06
C TYR A 300 3.55 -14.32 -7.61
N ALA A 301 2.57 -13.90 -8.41
CA ALA A 301 2.57 -12.56 -9.00
C ALA A 301 2.26 -11.49 -7.94
N PRO A 302 2.92 -10.33 -7.96
CA PRO A 302 2.59 -9.23 -7.05
C PRO A 302 1.20 -8.68 -7.36
N SER A 303 0.54 -8.18 -6.32
CA SER A 303 -0.70 -7.43 -6.40
C SER A 303 -0.47 -5.95 -6.12
N VAL A 304 -1.51 -5.12 -6.28
CA VAL A 304 -1.51 -3.71 -5.87
C VAL A 304 -1.14 -3.56 -4.39
N TYR A 305 -1.55 -4.49 -3.53
CA TYR A 305 -1.20 -4.49 -2.10
C TYR A 305 0.30 -4.69 -1.85
N ALA A 306 0.92 -5.58 -2.64
CA ALA A 306 2.36 -5.77 -2.60
C ALA A 306 3.12 -4.53 -3.11
N ALA A 307 2.63 -3.88 -4.16
CA ALA A 307 3.20 -2.64 -4.69
C ALA A 307 3.15 -1.50 -3.66
N GLN A 308 2.03 -1.34 -2.95
CA GLN A 308 1.86 -0.34 -1.90
C GLN A 308 2.80 -0.58 -0.71
N GLY A 309 2.94 -1.83 -0.25
CA GLY A 309 3.87 -2.19 0.81
C GLY A 309 5.33 -1.97 0.40
N TYR A 310 5.68 -2.31 -0.84
CA TYR A 310 7.01 -2.06 -1.40
C TYR A 310 7.34 -0.57 -1.46
N ASP A 311 6.42 0.25 -1.97
CA ASP A 311 6.58 1.70 -2.03
C ASP A 311 6.68 2.33 -0.64
N ALA A 312 5.96 1.82 0.38
CA ALA A 312 6.09 2.30 1.75
C ALA A 312 7.52 2.11 2.29
N ALA A 313 8.13 0.94 2.08
CA ALA A 313 9.51 0.71 2.49
C ALA A 313 10.50 1.55 1.68
N LYS A 314 10.28 1.74 0.37
CA LYS A 314 11.11 2.59 -0.49
C LYS A 314 11.03 4.06 -0.07
N LEU A 315 9.85 4.54 0.32
CA LEU A 315 9.63 5.89 0.82
C LEU A 315 10.40 6.14 2.13
N ILE A 316 10.35 5.19 3.07
CA ILE A 316 11.12 5.25 4.33
C ILE A 316 12.63 5.24 4.02
N HIS A 317 13.08 4.33 3.15
CA HIS A 317 14.48 4.23 2.75
C HIS A 317 14.99 5.56 2.21
N PHE A 318 14.29 6.13 1.26
CA PHE A 318 14.61 7.40 0.63
C PHE A 318 14.62 8.57 1.63
N ALA A 319 13.61 8.67 2.50
CA ALA A 319 13.55 9.71 3.52
C ALA A 319 14.77 9.65 4.46
N LEU A 320 15.15 8.45 4.89
CA LEU A 320 16.32 8.24 5.75
C LEU A 320 17.64 8.55 5.05
N GLU A 321 17.78 8.26 3.74
CA GLU A 321 18.95 8.68 2.97
C GLU A 321 19.08 10.20 2.93
N LEU A 322 17.97 10.93 2.70
CA LEU A 322 17.97 12.39 2.67
C LEU A 322 18.31 13.01 4.04
N THR A 323 17.87 12.38 5.13
CA THR A 323 18.16 12.86 6.48
C THR A 323 19.52 12.39 7.03
N GLY A 324 20.27 11.59 6.25
CA GLY A 324 21.53 11.00 6.72
C GLY A 324 21.33 10.02 7.87
N GLY A 325 20.18 9.32 7.91
CA GLY A 325 19.81 8.37 8.98
C GLY A 325 19.23 9.03 10.23
N VAL A 326 18.87 10.30 10.16
CA VAL A 326 18.17 11.02 11.23
C VAL A 326 16.71 10.55 11.26
N LYS A 327 16.26 10.05 12.43
CA LYS A 327 14.92 9.43 12.61
C LYS A 327 13.91 10.36 13.30
N GLU A 328 14.31 11.57 13.64
CA GLU A 328 13.39 12.54 14.24
C GLU A 328 12.21 12.78 13.29
N GLN A 329 11.00 12.70 13.86
CA GLN A 329 9.75 12.69 13.10
C GLN A 329 9.64 13.89 12.14
N GLU A 330 10.01 15.09 12.60
CA GLU A 330 9.97 16.32 11.79
C GLU A 330 10.91 16.26 10.57
N ALA A 331 12.10 15.68 10.74
CA ALA A 331 13.05 15.53 9.65
C ALA A 331 12.54 14.52 8.62
N LEU A 332 11.98 13.39 9.06
CA LEU A 332 11.39 12.39 8.18
C LEU A 332 10.16 12.94 7.43
N ILE A 333 9.25 13.62 8.11
CA ILE A 333 8.08 14.26 7.48
C ILE A 333 8.52 15.24 6.39
N SER A 334 9.51 16.09 6.70
CA SER A 334 10.04 17.06 5.73
C SER A 334 10.68 16.38 4.53
N ALA A 335 11.45 15.31 4.75
CA ALA A 335 12.10 14.55 3.70
C ALA A 335 11.08 13.83 2.79
N ILE A 336 10.05 13.20 3.36
CA ILE A 336 8.97 12.55 2.62
C ILE A 336 8.20 13.56 1.77
N SER A 337 7.88 14.73 2.33
CA SER A 337 7.08 15.75 1.63
C SER A 337 7.83 16.42 0.48
N ALA A 338 9.16 16.52 0.58
CA ALA A 338 9.97 17.35 -0.32
C ALA A 338 10.44 16.63 -1.59
N ALA A 339 10.37 15.28 -1.65
CA ALA A 339 11.18 14.58 -2.61
C ALA A 339 10.46 13.48 -3.39
N PRO A 340 10.72 13.38 -4.71
CA PRO A 340 10.31 12.23 -5.49
C PRO A 340 11.12 11.01 -5.08
N PHE A 341 10.47 9.90 -4.77
CA PHE A 341 11.11 8.59 -4.68
C PHE A 341 10.74 7.74 -5.91
N GLU A 342 11.56 6.75 -6.22
CA GLU A 342 11.34 5.87 -7.37
C GLU A 342 10.20 4.87 -7.06
N SER A 343 8.95 5.28 -7.32
CA SER A 343 7.76 4.45 -7.12
C SER A 343 7.61 3.42 -8.25
N VAL A 344 7.08 2.23 -7.91
CA VAL A 344 6.68 1.22 -8.90
C VAL A 344 5.49 1.65 -9.75
N ARG A 345 4.80 2.72 -9.35
CA ARG A 345 3.67 3.32 -10.11
C ARG A 345 4.14 4.34 -11.16
N GLY A 346 5.40 4.72 -11.17
CA GLY A 346 5.93 5.81 -12.00
C GLY A 346 5.89 7.13 -11.27
N ASP A 347 5.41 8.18 -11.93
CA ASP A 347 5.33 9.51 -11.35
C ASP A 347 4.44 9.52 -10.11
N PHE A 348 5.01 10.06 -9.04
CA PHE A 348 4.38 10.05 -7.72
C PHE A 348 4.72 11.34 -6.98
N ARG A 349 3.71 12.00 -6.46
CA ARG A 349 3.87 13.13 -5.54
C ARG A 349 2.72 13.18 -4.56
N PHE A 350 2.96 13.79 -3.40
CA PHE A 350 1.92 13.99 -2.41
C PHE A 350 1.12 15.26 -2.68
N ASN A 351 -0.18 15.19 -2.47
CA ASN A 351 -1.09 16.32 -2.38
C ASN A 351 -0.97 17.01 -1.02
N SER A 352 -1.65 18.14 -0.82
CA SER A 352 -1.69 18.89 0.44
C SER A 352 -2.20 18.09 1.64
N ASN A 353 -2.96 17.03 1.42
CA ASN A 353 -3.45 16.10 2.45
C ASN A 353 -2.59 14.84 2.58
N GLN A 354 -1.42 14.81 1.95
CA GLN A 354 -0.45 13.70 1.97
C GLN A 354 -0.99 12.36 1.40
N PHE A 355 -2.05 12.43 0.58
CA PHE A 355 -2.44 11.38 -0.33
C PHE A 355 -1.75 11.57 -1.69
N PRO A 356 -1.58 10.49 -2.48
CA PRO A 356 -0.92 10.59 -3.77
C PRO A 356 -1.71 11.40 -4.80
N ILE A 357 -0.98 12.17 -5.60
CA ILE A 357 -1.38 12.57 -6.93
C ILE A 357 -0.74 11.57 -7.88
N GLN A 358 -1.54 10.83 -8.63
CA GLN A 358 -1.08 9.69 -9.42
C GLN A 358 -2.04 9.35 -10.56
N ASP A 359 -1.58 8.46 -11.44
CA ASP A 359 -2.39 7.92 -12.53
C ASP A 359 -3.35 6.82 -12.05
N PHE A 360 -4.48 6.71 -12.75
CA PHE A 360 -5.39 5.58 -12.61
C PHE A 360 -5.67 4.93 -13.96
N TYR A 361 -5.67 3.61 -13.95
CA TYR A 361 -5.76 2.79 -15.14
C TYR A 361 -7.03 1.96 -15.16
N LEU A 362 -7.56 1.75 -16.36
CA LEU A 362 -8.40 0.62 -16.66
C LEU A 362 -7.50 -0.61 -16.75
N VAL A 363 -7.82 -1.62 -15.98
CA VAL A 363 -7.12 -2.91 -16.02
C VAL A 363 -8.07 -4.01 -16.45
N GLU A 364 -7.55 -5.00 -17.16
CA GLU A 364 -8.32 -6.12 -17.71
C GLU A 364 -7.71 -7.44 -17.24
N GLY A 365 -8.56 -8.42 -16.95
CA GLY A 365 -8.14 -9.80 -16.72
C GLY A 365 -7.74 -10.46 -18.05
N VAL A 366 -6.45 -10.81 -18.20
CA VAL A 366 -5.91 -11.40 -19.43
C VAL A 366 -5.31 -12.77 -19.17
N ARG A 367 -5.44 -13.66 -20.16
CA ARG A 367 -4.80 -14.98 -20.14
C ARG A 367 -3.38 -14.87 -20.69
N ARG A 368 -2.38 -15.23 -19.89
CA ARG A 368 -0.96 -15.32 -20.32
C ARG A 368 -0.55 -16.70 -20.82
N THR A 369 -1.04 -17.71 -20.14
CA THR A 369 -0.84 -19.12 -20.51
C THR A 369 -2.12 -19.90 -20.24
N SER A 370 -2.13 -21.20 -20.50
CA SER A 370 -3.28 -22.05 -20.17
C SER A 370 -3.67 -22.07 -18.69
N ARG A 371 -2.80 -21.59 -17.78
CA ARG A 371 -3.01 -21.62 -16.33
C ARG A 371 -2.69 -20.30 -15.61
N LEU A 372 -2.22 -19.29 -16.37
CA LEU A 372 -1.83 -18.01 -15.79
C LEU A 372 -2.73 -16.90 -16.33
N TYR A 373 -3.40 -16.23 -15.40
CA TYR A 373 -4.21 -15.05 -15.64
C TYR A 373 -3.66 -13.89 -14.84
N GLU A 374 -3.56 -12.70 -15.43
CA GLU A 374 -3.00 -11.51 -14.83
C GLU A 374 -3.89 -10.29 -15.10
N MET A 375 -3.88 -9.33 -14.19
CA MET A 375 -4.49 -8.01 -14.43
C MET A 375 -3.50 -7.12 -15.18
N GLU A 376 -3.92 -6.52 -16.29
CA GLU A 376 -3.10 -5.64 -17.09
C GLU A 376 -3.71 -4.27 -17.28
N ALA A 377 -2.92 -3.25 -17.13
CA ALA A 377 -3.29 -1.89 -17.53
C ALA A 377 -3.38 -1.84 -19.06
N ILE A 378 -4.56 -1.47 -19.56
CA ILE A 378 -4.86 -1.36 -20.98
C ILE A 378 -5.13 0.07 -21.42
N ALA A 379 -5.48 0.96 -20.50
CA ALA A 379 -5.66 2.39 -20.74
C ALA A 379 -5.47 3.21 -19.47
N ARG A 380 -4.89 4.40 -19.59
CA ARG A 380 -4.91 5.42 -18.54
C ARG A 380 -6.23 6.18 -18.61
N VAL A 381 -6.97 6.24 -17.50
CA VAL A 381 -8.28 6.89 -17.40
C VAL A 381 -8.15 8.25 -16.74
N PHE A 382 -7.34 8.36 -15.69
CA PHE A 382 -6.92 9.62 -15.09
C PHE A 382 -5.41 9.76 -15.19
N ASP A 383 -4.97 10.98 -15.46
CA ASP A 383 -3.59 11.40 -15.55
C ASP A 383 -3.34 12.40 -14.42
N ASP A 384 -2.43 12.07 -13.50
CA ASP A 384 -1.98 12.95 -12.43
C ASP A 384 -3.13 13.53 -11.57
N VAL A 385 -4.01 12.66 -11.05
CA VAL A 385 -5.19 13.12 -10.30
C VAL A 385 -5.00 12.94 -8.78
N GLY A 386 -5.32 13.99 -8.01
CA GLY A 386 -5.50 13.95 -6.56
C GLY A 386 -6.94 13.56 -6.19
N ASP A 387 -7.18 13.30 -4.91
CA ASP A 387 -8.50 12.96 -4.40
C ASP A 387 -9.41 14.19 -4.19
N ALA A 388 -10.70 13.92 -4.05
CA ALA A 388 -11.73 14.94 -3.90
C ALA A 388 -11.73 15.66 -2.54
N TYR A 389 -10.99 15.16 -1.54
CA TYR A 389 -11.07 15.60 -0.14
C TYR A 389 -9.92 16.51 0.29
N ALA A 390 -8.87 16.65 -0.52
CA ALA A 390 -7.71 17.48 -0.20
C ALA A 390 -8.07 18.93 0.18
N GLY A 391 -9.11 19.50 -0.46
CA GLY A 391 -9.61 20.83 -0.15
C GLY A 391 -10.24 20.99 1.25
N SER A 392 -10.57 19.86 1.91
CA SER A 392 -11.14 19.83 3.28
C SER A 392 -10.08 19.62 4.34
N CYS A 393 -8.83 19.34 3.96
CA CYS A 393 -7.70 19.18 4.87
C CYS A 393 -7.24 20.56 5.40
N ARG A 394 -6.94 20.62 6.69
CA ARG A 394 -6.48 21.83 7.41
C ARG A 394 -5.22 21.51 8.23
N MET A 395 -4.13 21.09 7.57
CA MET A 395 -2.81 20.90 8.21
C MET A 395 -2.03 22.19 8.27
#